data_8f59546efe10ad51aa2fd5cc41625370
#
_entry.id   8f59546efe10ad51aa2fd5cc41625370
#
_cell.length_a   1.000
_cell.length_b   1.000
_cell.length_c   1.000
_cell.angle_alpha   90.00
_cell.angle_beta   90.00
_cell.angle_gamma   90.00
#
_symmetry.space_group_name_H-M   'P 1'
#
loop_
_entity.id
_entity.type
_entity.pdbx_description
1 polymer ?
#
loop_
_entity_poly.entity_id
_entity_poly.type
_entity_poly.pdbx_seq_one_letter_code
_entity_poly.pdbx_strand_id
1 'polypeptide(L)'
;PEVMKLEEIDRPVPKDDEVLIRVRAAGVTASDIFIRGSQIPLRMRIPMRLMLGITRPRKGIIGEVLAGEVEAIGRNIQRFKVGDKVCAVTGFSLGAYAEYKCMKELDSKQGCVAHMPANIGFEAATVVAYGGALALQFLERARVGQGRSVLVYGASGTCGTIAVQLAKHWGAHVTAVSGTSHIELVRSLGADAVLDYANQDSLEPGARFDFVFDAVGRAKTSKLKEV
;
A
#
# COMPACT_ATOMS: atom_id res chain seq x y z
N PRO A 1 -10.12 -6.95 18.05
CA PRO A 1 -9.09 -7.99 18.23
C PRO A 1 -9.68 -9.36 18.48
N GLU A 2 -10.74 -9.42 19.27
CA GLU A 2 -11.36 -10.66 19.79
C GLU A 2 -12.09 -11.50 18.72
N VAL A 3 -12.27 -10.98 17.52
CA VAL A 3 -12.98 -11.67 16.42
C VAL A 3 -12.06 -12.40 15.44
N MET A 4 -10.74 -12.23 15.55
CA MET A 4 -9.80 -12.97 14.73
C MET A 4 -9.39 -14.25 15.43
N LYS A 5 -9.52 -15.38 14.73
CA LYS A 5 -9.11 -16.69 15.21
C LYS A 5 -8.09 -17.27 14.24
N LEU A 6 -7.14 -18.01 14.78
CA LEU A 6 -6.29 -18.89 13.97
C LEU A 6 -7.08 -20.16 13.71
N GLU A 7 -7.21 -20.53 12.43
CA GLU A 7 -7.95 -21.71 12.00
C GLU A 7 -7.10 -22.52 11.02
N GLU A 8 -7.17 -23.83 11.11
CA GLU A 8 -6.61 -24.73 10.11
C GLU A 8 -7.60 -24.89 8.96
N ILE A 9 -7.12 -24.76 7.75
CA ILE A 9 -7.88 -24.90 6.52
C ILE A 9 -7.11 -25.76 5.52
N ASP A 10 -7.82 -26.34 4.55
CA ASP A 10 -7.18 -27.07 3.47
C ASP A 10 -6.27 -26.18 2.66
N ARG A 11 -5.08 -26.70 2.31
CA ARG A 11 -4.15 -26.04 1.43
C ARG A 11 -4.79 -25.85 0.05
N PRO A 12 -4.84 -24.62 -0.49
CA PRO A 12 -5.44 -24.37 -1.78
C PRO A 12 -4.63 -24.98 -2.92
N VAL A 13 -5.33 -25.38 -3.98
CA VAL A 13 -4.73 -25.89 -5.23
C VAL A 13 -4.88 -24.79 -6.30
N PRO A 14 -3.79 -24.41 -6.99
CA PRO A 14 -3.87 -23.39 -8.02
C PRO A 14 -4.66 -23.86 -9.23
N LYS A 15 -5.49 -22.99 -9.78
CA LYS A 15 -6.15 -23.20 -11.07
C LYS A 15 -5.16 -23.04 -12.21
N ASP A 16 -5.60 -23.27 -13.43
CA ASP A 16 -4.76 -23.23 -14.62
C ASP A 16 -4.03 -21.90 -14.83
N ASP A 17 -4.65 -20.79 -14.42
CA ASP A 17 -4.17 -19.41 -14.54
C ASP A 17 -3.65 -18.83 -13.22
N GLU A 18 -3.41 -19.68 -12.21
CA GLU A 18 -2.99 -19.25 -10.88
C GLU A 18 -1.61 -19.81 -10.48
N VAL A 19 -0.91 -19.06 -9.66
CA VAL A 19 0.28 -19.50 -8.93
C VAL A 19 -0.10 -19.73 -7.46
N LEU A 20 0.43 -20.79 -6.85
CA LEU A 20 0.36 -21.01 -5.41
C LEU A 20 1.60 -20.40 -4.76
N ILE A 21 1.40 -19.44 -3.90
CA ILE A 21 2.45 -18.74 -3.18
C ILE A 21 2.48 -19.28 -1.74
N ARG A 22 3.64 -19.77 -1.30
CA ARG A 22 3.93 -19.99 0.10
C ARG A 22 4.30 -18.65 0.73
N VAL A 23 3.44 -18.12 1.59
CA VAL A 23 3.61 -16.81 2.21
C VAL A 23 4.74 -16.85 3.23
N ARG A 24 5.68 -15.91 3.09
CA ARG A 24 6.81 -15.73 4.03
C ARG A 24 6.64 -14.50 4.90
N ALA A 25 5.97 -13.48 4.37
CA ALA A 25 5.61 -12.28 5.09
C ALA A 25 4.26 -11.75 4.59
N ALA A 26 3.46 -11.20 5.50
CA ALA A 26 2.25 -10.48 5.18
C ALA A 26 2.25 -9.14 5.92
N GLY A 27 1.94 -8.06 5.21
CA GLY A 27 1.89 -6.72 5.80
C GLY A 27 0.52 -6.43 6.40
N VAL A 28 0.52 -5.78 7.57
CA VAL A 28 -0.71 -5.21 8.16
C VAL A 28 -0.85 -3.79 7.68
N THR A 29 -1.94 -3.51 6.98
CA THR A 29 -2.20 -2.21 6.36
C THR A 29 -3.30 -1.44 7.08
N ALA A 30 -3.41 -0.14 6.78
CA ALA A 30 -4.53 0.67 7.26
C ALA A 30 -5.88 0.14 6.74
N SER A 31 -5.91 -0.45 5.55
CA SER A 31 -7.10 -1.05 4.97
C SER A 31 -7.58 -2.26 5.78
N ASP A 32 -6.68 -3.08 6.30
CA ASP A 32 -7.04 -4.22 7.15
C ASP A 32 -7.71 -3.75 8.44
N ILE A 33 -7.20 -2.66 9.03
CA ILE A 33 -7.83 -2.03 10.21
C ILE A 33 -9.21 -1.49 9.85
N PHE A 34 -9.35 -0.88 8.66
CA PHE A 34 -10.61 -0.34 8.16
C PHE A 34 -11.65 -1.44 7.90
N ILE A 35 -11.24 -2.55 7.28
CA ILE A 35 -12.09 -3.71 7.00
C ILE A 35 -12.58 -4.35 8.30
N ARG A 36 -11.70 -4.45 9.31
CA ARG A 36 -12.04 -5.00 10.63
C ARG A 36 -12.85 -4.06 11.49
N GLY A 37 -12.48 -2.78 11.48
CA GLY A 37 -13.08 -1.77 12.34
C GLY A 37 -14.30 -1.15 11.68
N SER A 38 -15.40 -1.00 12.40
CA SER A 38 -16.62 -0.30 11.93
C SER A 38 -16.43 1.21 11.72
N GLN A 39 -15.22 1.71 11.58
CA GLN A 39 -14.89 3.14 11.38
C GLN A 39 -15.12 3.62 9.93
N ILE A 40 -15.94 2.91 9.18
CA ILE A 40 -16.33 3.28 7.83
C ILE A 40 -17.29 4.45 7.87
N PRO A 41 -17.07 5.54 7.10
CA PRO A 41 -18.03 6.64 7.00
C PRO A 41 -19.44 6.13 6.69
N LEU A 42 -20.46 6.67 7.35
CA LEU A 42 -21.83 6.18 7.29
C LEU A 42 -22.33 5.99 5.84
N ARG A 43 -21.97 6.91 4.95
CA ARG A 43 -22.31 6.86 3.50
C ARG A 43 -21.70 5.66 2.75
N MET A 44 -20.57 5.13 3.22
CA MET A 44 -19.88 3.97 2.63
C MET A 44 -20.21 2.66 3.33
N ARG A 45 -20.88 2.73 4.47
CA ARG A 45 -21.16 1.56 5.31
C ARG A 45 -22.05 0.53 4.61
N ILE A 46 -23.07 1.00 3.88
CA ILE A 46 -23.98 0.13 3.14
C ILE A 46 -23.27 -0.53 1.95
N PRO A 47 -22.64 0.20 0.99
CA PRO A 47 -21.91 -0.40 -0.11
C PRO A 47 -20.82 -1.39 0.34
N MET A 48 -20.06 -1.04 1.38
CA MET A 48 -19.03 -1.91 1.91
C MET A 48 -19.59 -3.17 2.57
N ARG A 49 -20.69 -3.09 3.29
CA ARG A 49 -21.37 -4.28 3.83
C ARG A 49 -21.91 -5.20 2.75
N LEU A 50 -22.44 -4.65 1.67
CA LEU A 50 -22.84 -5.45 0.51
C LEU A 50 -21.65 -6.16 -0.15
N MET A 51 -20.50 -5.52 -0.20
CA MET A 51 -19.28 -6.06 -0.79
C MET A 51 -18.59 -7.08 0.13
N LEU A 52 -18.40 -6.75 1.40
CA LEU A 52 -17.67 -7.58 2.37
C LEU A 52 -18.53 -8.67 3.02
N GLY A 53 -19.85 -8.52 3.00
CA GLY A 53 -20.81 -9.41 3.64
C GLY A 53 -21.70 -8.70 4.66
N ILE A 54 -23.01 -9.01 4.66
CA ILE A 54 -23.98 -8.33 5.51
C ILE A 54 -23.96 -8.88 6.93
N THR A 55 -24.01 -10.18 7.09
CA THR A 55 -24.08 -10.90 8.38
C THR A 55 -22.77 -11.59 8.75
N ARG A 56 -22.06 -12.08 7.75
CA ARG A 56 -20.73 -12.72 7.89
C ARG A 56 -19.80 -12.21 6.78
N PRO A 57 -18.49 -12.11 7.04
CA PRO A 57 -17.54 -11.79 5.99
C PRO A 57 -17.64 -12.83 4.86
N ARG A 58 -17.73 -12.37 3.61
CA ARG A 58 -17.69 -13.26 2.43
C ARG A 58 -16.33 -13.94 2.26
N LYS A 59 -15.30 -13.29 2.76
CA LYS A 59 -13.91 -13.81 2.81
C LYS A 59 -13.53 -14.00 4.26
N GLY A 60 -13.28 -15.24 4.65
CA GLY A 60 -12.91 -15.59 6.03
C GLY A 60 -11.49 -15.13 6.38
N ILE A 61 -10.59 -15.11 5.39
CA ILE A 61 -9.19 -14.72 5.56
C ILE A 61 -9.00 -13.31 5.02
N ILE A 62 -8.47 -12.42 5.84
CA ILE A 62 -8.13 -11.04 5.48
C ILE A 62 -6.64 -10.92 5.09
N GLY A 63 -6.17 -9.69 4.92
CA GLY A 63 -4.81 -9.37 4.49
C GLY A 63 -4.77 -9.01 3.01
N GLU A 64 -4.15 -7.87 2.71
CA GLU A 64 -4.11 -7.29 1.36
C GLU A 64 -2.76 -7.44 0.68
N VAL A 65 -1.68 -7.66 1.43
CA VAL A 65 -0.34 -7.69 0.85
C VAL A 65 0.48 -8.84 1.43
N LEU A 66 1.22 -9.50 0.58
CA LEU A 66 2.10 -10.61 0.93
C LEU A 66 3.39 -10.60 0.11
N ALA A 67 4.38 -11.30 0.63
CA ALA A 67 5.56 -11.72 -0.12
C ALA A 67 5.87 -13.18 0.21
N GLY A 68 6.38 -13.93 -0.74
CA GLY A 68 6.62 -15.36 -0.56
C GLY A 68 7.29 -16.00 -1.75
N GLU A 69 7.21 -17.31 -1.82
CA GLU A 69 7.80 -18.15 -2.86
C GLU A 69 6.73 -18.90 -3.62
N VAL A 70 6.85 -18.95 -4.93
CA VAL A 70 5.98 -19.77 -5.78
C VAL A 70 6.26 -21.24 -5.51
N GLU A 71 5.28 -21.98 -5.03
CA GLU A 71 5.41 -23.39 -4.67
C GLU A 71 4.78 -24.33 -5.69
N ALA A 72 3.75 -23.86 -6.40
CA ALA A 72 3.14 -24.58 -7.51
C ALA A 72 2.56 -23.59 -8.51
N ILE A 73 2.42 -24.02 -9.76
CA ILE A 73 1.86 -23.22 -10.84
C ILE A 73 0.78 -24.00 -11.59
N GLY A 74 -0.21 -23.28 -12.09
CA GLY A 74 -1.19 -23.81 -13.03
C GLY A 74 -0.58 -24.04 -14.42
N ARG A 75 -1.25 -24.85 -15.23
CA ARG A 75 -0.72 -25.29 -16.55
C ARG A 75 -0.56 -24.17 -17.59
N ASN A 76 -1.25 -23.05 -17.40
CA ASN A 76 -1.22 -21.90 -18.34
C ASN A 76 -0.27 -20.78 -17.89
N ILE A 77 0.44 -20.95 -16.78
CA ILE A 77 1.38 -19.95 -16.25
C ILE A 77 2.62 -19.85 -17.12
N GLN A 78 3.01 -18.63 -17.47
CA GLN A 78 4.15 -18.32 -18.34
C GLN A 78 5.19 -17.40 -17.68
N ARG A 79 4.77 -16.51 -16.78
CA ARG A 79 5.62 -15.49 -16.16
C ARG A 79 6.37 -15.97 -14.94
N PHE A 80 5.89 -17.01 -14.28
CA PHE A 80 6.44 -17.50 -13.02
C PHE A 80 6.77 -18.99 -13.09
N LYS A 81 7.74 -19.39 -12.28
CA LYS A 81 8.15 -20.78 -12.08
C LYS A 81 8.23 -21.09 -10.57
N VAL A 82 8.20 -22.37 -10.24
CA VAL A 82 8.42 -22.83 -8.86
C VAL A 82 9.77 -22.37 -8.34
N GLY A 83 9.80 -21.83 -7.14
CA GLY A 83 10.96 -21.24 -6.48
C GLY A 83 11.14 -19.73 -6.71
N ASP A 84 10.36 -19.10 -7.58
CA ASP A 84 10.43 -17.65 -7.75
C ASP A 84 10.00 -16.92 -6.47
N LYS A 85 10.76 -15.90 -6.07
CA LYS A 85 10.40 -14.98 -5.00
C LYS A 85 9.50 -13.89 -5.55
N VAL A 86 8.34 -13.74 -4.93
CA VAL A 86 7.30 -12.82 -5.40
C VAL A 86 6.74 -11.96 -4.27
N CYS A 87 6.23 -10.79 -4.65
CA CYS A 87 5.38 -9.98 -3.79
C CYS A 87 4.06 -9.71 -4.50
N ALA A 88 2.99 -9.53 -3.72
CA ALA A 88 1.66 -9.41 -4.28
C ALA A 88 0.76 -8.50 -3.44
N VAL A 89 -0.13 -7.80 -4.14
CA VAL A 89 -1.29 -7.14 -3.56
C VAL A 89 -2.52 -7.96 -3.94
N THR A 90 -3.27 -8.43 -2.96
CA THR A 90 -4.37 -9.38 -3.18
C THR A 90 -5.65 -8.73 -3.70
N GLY A 91 -5.73 -7.39 -3.72
CA GLY A 91 -6.92 -6.67 -4.14
C GLY A 91 -8.18 -7.12 -3.39
N PHE A 92 -9.29 -7.23 -4.12
CA PHE A 92 -10.56 -7.70 -3.52
C PHE A 92 -10.59 -9.19 -3.18
N SER A 93 -9.56 -9.98 -3.53
CA SER A 93 -9.52 -11.39 -3.13
C SER A 93 -9.16 -11.57 -1.66
N LEU A 94 -8.46 -10.61 -1.05
CA LEU A 94 -7.92 -10.69 0.31
C LEU A 94 -7.14 -12.00 0.52
N GLY A 95 -6.90 -12.39 1.78
CA GLY A 95 -6.39 -13.73 2.10
C GLY A 95 -4.87 -13.81 2.21
N ALA A 96 -4.17 -12.69 2.45
CA ALA A 96 -2.73 -12.69 2.69
C ALA A 96 -2.35 -13.25 4.09
N TYR A 97 -3.29 -13.29 5.04
CA TYR A 97 -3.03 -13.84 6.37
C TYR A 97 -3.26 -15.35 6.41
N ALA A 98 -2.55 -16.06 5.56
CA ALA A 98 -2.54 -17.51 5.47
C ALA A 98 -1.14 -17.98 5.06
N GLU A 99 -0.82 -19.25 5.32
CA GLU A 99 0.46 -19.84 4.91
C GLU A 99 0.57 -19.99 3.38
N TYR A 100 -0.57 -20.11 2.70
CA TYR A 100 -0.64 -20.29 1.25
C TYR A 100 -1.74 -19.44 0.63
N LYS A 101 -1.44 -18.88 -0.55
CA LYS A 101 -2.39 -18.09 -1.33
C LYS A 101 -2.25 -18.38 -2.82
N CYS A 102 -3.38 -18.72 -3.46
CA CYS A 102 -3.45 -18.74 -4.92
C CYS A 102 -3.73 -17.36 -5.47
N MET A 103 -2.95 -16.93 -6.47
CA MET A 103 -3.07 -15.64 -7.14
C MET A 103 -3.04 -15.85 -8.64
N LYS A 104 -3.82 -15.06 -9.38
CA LYS A 104 -3.76 -15.05 -10.85
C LYS A 104 -2.44 -14.46 -11.33
N GLU A 105 -1.92 -15.01 -12.43
CA GLU A 105 -0.72 -14.48 -13.08
C GLU A 105 -0.92 -13.07 -13.63
N LEU A 106 -2.07 -12.83 -14.25
CA LEU A 106 -2.40 -11.53 -14.84
C LEU A 106 -3.10 -10.64 -13.82
N ASP A 107 -2.72 -9.37 -13.86
CA ASP A 107 -3.31 -8.34 -13.02
C ASP A 107 -4.82 -8.25 -13.20
N SER A 108 -5.52 -8.17 -12.10
CA SER A 108 -6.98 -8.12 -12.06
C SER A 108 -7.48 -7.36 -10.83
N LYS A 109 -8.79 -7.17 -10.74
CA LYS A 109 -9.42 -6.68 -9.50
C LYS A 109 -9.18 -7.61 -8.29
N GLN A 110 -8.73 -8.84 -8.54
CA GLN A 110 -8.40 -9.83 -7.51
C GLN A 110 -6.93 -9.76 -7.08
N GLY A 111 -6.18 -8.81 -7.60
CA GLY A 111 -4.81 -8.54 -7.21
C GLY A 111 -3.81 -8.62 -8.36
N CYS A 112 -2.55 -8.39 -8.01
CA CYS A 112 -1.39 -8.49 -8.90
C CYS A 112 -0.23 -9.17 -8.20
N VAL A 113 0.60 -9.87 -8.97
CA VAL A 113 1.80 -10.56 -8.51
C VAL A 113 2.99 -10.07 -9.35
N ALA A 114 4.10 -9.80 -8.68
CA ALA A 114 5.33 -9.39 -9.33
C ALA A 114 6.53 -10.14 -8.73
N HIS A 115 7.61 -10.30 -9.51
CA HIS A 115 8.88 -10.75 -8.97
C HIS A 115 9.39 -9.78 -7.91
N MET A 116 9.86 -10.32 -6.82
CA MET A 116 10.47 -9.55 -5.74
C MET A 116 11.87 -9.07 -6.17
N PRO A 117 12.24 -7.80 -5.88
CA PRO A 117 13.62 -7.36 -6.07
C PRO A 117 14.60 -8.25 -5.28
N ALA A 118 15.72 -8.63 -5.91
CA ALA A 118 16.68 -9.58 -5.34
C ALA A 118 17.42 -9.05 -4.09
N ASN A 119 17.46 -7.73 -3.93
CA ASN A 119 18.21 -7.03 -2.88
C ASN A 119 17.41 -6.71 -1.61
N ILE A 120 16.18 -7.18 -1.50
CA ILE A 120 15.33 -6.93 -0.31
C ILE A 120 14.79 -8.25 0.27
N GLY A 121 14.46 -8.24 1.57
CA GLY A 121 13.78 -9.35 2.24
C GLY A 121 12.27 -9.37 1.99
N PHE A 122 11.60 -10.46 2.40
CA PHE A 122 10.16 -10.62 2.20
C PHE A 122 9.35 -9.55 2.93
N GLU A 123 9.76 -9.15 4.13
CA GLU A 123 9.11 -8.11 4.93
C GLU A 123 9.14 -6.76 4.19
N ALA A 124 10.31 -6.35 3.70
CA ALA A 124 10.45 -5.12 2.93
C ALA A 124 9.67 -5.17 1.60
N ALA A 125 9.60 -6.34 0.97
CA ALA A 125 8.85 -6.54 -0.27
C ALA A 125 7.35 -6.29 -0.09
N THR A 126 6.76 -6.59 1.08
CA THR A 126 5.35 -6.27 1.34
C THR A 126 5.10 -4.76 1.36
N VAL A 127 6.04 -3.98 1.93
CA VAL A 127 5.94 -2.51 1.98
C VAL A 127 6.03 -1.92 0.58
N VAL A 128 6.99 -2.41 -0.23
CA VAL A 128 7.19 -1.96 -1.62
C VAL A 128 5.98 -2.32 -2.49
N ALA A 129 5.44 -3.53 -2.35
CA ALA A 129 4.29 -3.95 -3.14
C ALA A 129 3.06 -3.07 -2.93
N TYR A 130 2.78 -2.64 -1.69
CA TYR A 130 1.61 -1.82 -1.37
C TYR A 130 1.88 -0.33 -1.52
N GLY A 131 2.73 0.23 -0.66
CA GLY A 131 3.01 1.66 -0.62
C GLY A 131 3.79 2.14 -1.83
N GLY A 132 4.73 1.32 -2.32
CA GLY A 132 5.55 1.62 -3.49
C GLY A 132 4.73 1.72 -4.77
N ALA A 133 3.87 0.76 -5.04
CA ALA A 133 3.02 0.78 -6.23
C ALA A 133 2.09 2.00 -6.26
N LEU A 134 1.49 2.36 -5.11
CA LEU A 134 0.64 3.55 -5.00
C LEU A 134 1.44 4.84 -5.21
N ALA A 135 2.56 5.01 -4.50
CA ALA A 135 3.37 6.20 -4.63
C ALA A 135 3.88 6.38 -6.06
N LEU A 136 4.43 5.32 -6.66
CA LEU A 136 4.91 5.31 -8.04
C LEU A 136 3.82 5.76 -9.03
N GLN A 137 2.64 5.13 -8.97
CA GLN A 137 1.54 5.41 -9.88
C GLN A 137 1.09 6.89 -9.85
N PHE A 138 0.97 7.48 -8.66
CA PHE A 138 0.52 8.86 -8.54
C PHE A 138 1.60 9.86 -8.92
N LEU A 139 2.84 9.63 -8.53
CA LEU A 139 3.97 10.52 -8.85
C LEU A 139 4.29 10.51 -10.36
N GLU A 140 4.24 9.35 -11.01
CA GLU A 140 4.40 9.23 -12.47
C GLU A 140 3.29 9.97 -13.22
N ARG A 141 2.02 9.77 -12.82
CA ARG A 141 0.88 10.47 -13.44
C ARG A 141 0.99 11.99 -13.29
N ALA A 142 1.49 12.46 -12.17
CA ALA A 142 1.75 13.87 -11.92
C ALA A 142 3.01 14.38 -12.63
N ARG A 143 3.77 13.51 -13.29
CA ARG A 143 5.04 13.82 -13.93
C ARG A 143 6.01 14.52 -12.97
N VAL A 144 6.06 14.02 -11.72
CA VAL A 144 7.02 14.52 -10.75
C VAL A 144 8.43 14.25 -11.25
N GLY A 145 9.31 15.23 -11.12
CA GLY A 145 10.69 15.15 -11.63
C GLY A 145 11.50 16.38 -11.33
N GLN A 146 12.60 16.53 -12.05
CA GLN A 146 13.61 17.59 -11.88
C GLN A 146 12.96 18.98 -11.77
N GLY A 147 13.30 19.70 -10.69
CA GLY A 147 12.89 21.08 -10.46
C GLY A 147 11.44 21.28 -10.06
N ARG A 148 10.65 20.21 -9.95
CA ARG A 148 9.27 20.32 -9.48
C ARG A 148 9.19 20.36 -7.96
N SER A 149 8.24 21.14 -7.44
CA SER A 149 7.93 21.25 -6.02
C SER A 149 6.79 20.30 -5.65
N VAL A 150 7.02 19.46 -4.63
CA VAL A 150 6.05 18.43 -4.19
C VAL A 150 5.78 18.57 -2.71
N LEU A 151 4.50 18.63 -2.34
CA LEU A 151 4.07 18.50 -0.95
C LEU A 151 3.64 17.05 -0.68
N VAL A 152 4.25 16.38 0.30
CA VAL A 152 3.86 15.04 0.74
C VAL A 152 3.21 15.14 2.11
N TYR A 153 1.88 14.96 2.17
CA TYR A 153 1.13 14.97 3.42
C TYR A 153 1.00 13.55 3.98
N GLY A 154 1.35 13.35 5.27
CA GLY A 154 1.46 12.02 5.88
C GLY A 154 2.76 11.30 5.49
N ALA A 155 3.85 12.06 5.40
CA ALA A 155 5.15 11.62 4.90
C ALA A 155 5.80 10.51 5.73
N SER A 156 5.40 10.29 6.98
CA SER A 156 5.90 9.21 7.83
C SER A 156 5.15 7.88 7.67
N GLY A 157 4.05 7.85 6.91
CA GLY A 157 3.32 6.62 6.61
C GLY A 157 3.95 5.82 5.47
N THR A 158 3.48 4.58 5.25
CA THR A 158 4.02 3.66 4.23
C THR A 158 4.09 4.28 2.83
N CYS A 159 3.00 4.87 2.34
CA CYS A 159 3.00 5.53 1.04
C CYS A 159 3.82 6.82 1.04
N GLY A 160 3.76 7.59 2.14
CA GLY A 160 4.46 8.87 2.26
C GLY A 160 5.97 8.73 2.27
N THR A 161 6.52 7.78 3.03
CA THR A 161 7.97 7.52 3.08
C THR A 161 8.53 7.15 1.71
N ILE A 162 7.80 6.36 0.94
CA ILE A 162 8.20 5.98 -0.41
C ILE A 162 8.02 7.17 -1.37
N ALA A 163 6.93 7.93 -1.24
CA ALA A 163 6.71 9.12 -2.08
C ALA A 163 7.82 10.16 -1.91
N VAL A 164 8.27 10.42 -0.68
CA VAL A 164 9.42 11.31 -0.42
C VAL A 164 10.66 10.81 -1.16
N GLN A 165 11.03 9.55 -0.98
CA GLN A 165 12.23 8.97 -1.58
C GLN A 165 12.18 8.97 -3.11
N LEU A 166 11.06 8.56 -3.71
CA LEU A 166 10.89 8.55 -5.17
C LEU A 166 10.94 9.97 -5.74
N ALA A 167 10.23 10.92 -5.15
CA ALA A 167 10.24 12.31 -5.62
C ALA A 167 11.65 12.89 -5.55
N LYS A 168 12.38 12.63 -4.47
CA LYS A 168 13.78 13.05 -4.35
C LYS A 168 14.69 12.37 -5.36
N HIS A 169 14.53 11.08 -5.59
CA HIS A 169 15.28 10.34 -6.59
C HIS A 169 15.11 10.91 -8.00
N TRP A 170 13.92 11.42 -8.30
CA TRP A 170 13.63 12.06 -9.59
C TRP A 170 13.98 13.55 -9.65
N GLY A 171 14.62 14.10 -8.61
CA GLY A 171 15.12 15.46 -8.57
C GLY A 171 14.11 16.54 -8.22
N ALA A 172 12.97 16.16 -7.61
CA ALA A 172 12.00 17.11 -7.11
C ALA A 172 12.47 17.79 -5.82
N HIS A 173 11.92 18.97 -5.54
CA HIS A 173 12.01 19.63 -4.25
C HIS A 173 10.84 19.17 -3.38
N VAL A 174 11.13 18.52 -2.26
CA VAL A 174 10.11 17.84 -1.44
C VAL A 174 9.91 18.56 -0.12
N THR A 175 8.70 19.08 0.08
CA THR A 175 8.20 19.51 1.39
C THR A 175 7.33 18.41 1.96
N ALA A 176 7.63 17.93 3.14
CA ALA A 176 6.95 16.82 3.79
C ALA A 176 6.19 17.26 5.03
N VAL A 177 4.99 16.71 5.27
CA VAL A 177 4.20 16.97 6.48
C VAL A 177 4.09 15.70 7.29
N SER A 178 4.51 15.73 8.54
CA SER A 178 4.44 14.60 9.47
C SER A 178 4.15 15.05 10.90
N GLY A 179 4.01 14.09 11.82
CA GLY A 179 3.92 14.39 13.25
C GLY A 179 5.29 14.63 13.86
N THR A 180 5.32 15.36 14.97
CA THR A 180 6.52 15.78 15.71
C THR A 180 7.53 14.63 15.90
N SER A 181 7.05 13.45 16.31
CA SER A 181 7.89 12.28 16.58
C SER A 181 8.57 11.66 15.35
N HIS A 182 8.19 12.06 14.13
CA HIS A 182 8.69 11.47 12.89
C HIS A 182 9.43 12.45 11.99
N ILE A 183 9.66 13.69 12.45
CA ILE A 183 10.34 14.72 11.68
C ILE A 183 11.73 14.26 11.24
N GLU A 184 12.52 13.73 12.17
CA GLU A 184 13.89 13.27 11.88
C GLU A 184 13.90 12.10 10.90
N LEU A 185 12.97 11.15 11.04
CA LEU A 185 12.80 10.08 10.06
C LEU A 185 12.56 10.64 8.67
N VAL A 186 11.57 11.54 8.52
CA VAL A 186 11.20 12.07 7.20
C VAL A 186 12.33 12.92 6.61
N ARG A 187 13.06 13.66 7.44
CA ARG A 187 14.25 14.40 7.01
C ARG A 187 15.35 13.46 6.52
N SER A 188 15.59 12.35 7.21
CA SER A 188 16.58 11.35 6.80
C SER A 188 16.25 10.64 5.48
N LEU A 189 14.97 10.65 5.07
CA LEU A 189 14.53 10.11 3.77
C LEU A 189 14.78 11.08 2.60
N GLY A 190 15.31 12.28 2.89
CA GLY A 190 15.71 13.25 1.89
C GLY A 190 14.73 14.41 1.65
N ALA A 191 13.71 14.59 2.48
CA ALA A 191 12.84 15.76 2.38
C ALA A 191 13.64 17.05 2.58
N ASP A 192 13.45 18.05 1.70
CA ASP A 192 14.14 19.34 1.77
C ASP A 192 13.60 20.20 2.91
N ALA A 193 12.29 20.10 3.18
CA ALA A 193 11.64 20.74 4.30
C ALA A 193 10.67 19.77 4.97
N VAL A 194 10.57 19.82 6.30
CA VAL A 194 9.61 19.01 7.06
C VAL A 194 8.79 19.92 7.95
N LEU A 195 7.48 19.85 7.77
CA LEU A 195 6.48 20.59 8.51
C LEU A 195 5.78 19.69 9.52
N ASP A 196 5.59 20.21 10.75
CA ASP A 196 4.86 19.51 11.79
C ASP A 196 3.37 19.88 11.75
N TYR A 197 2.49 18.91 11.52
CA TYR A 197 1.03 19.18 11.48
C TYR A 197 0.45 19.56 12.85
N ALA A 198 1.15 19.29 13.94
CA ALA A 198 0.75 19.74 15.29
C ALA A 198 0.84 21.26 15.41
N ASN A 199 1.77 21.88 14.68
CA ASN A 199 1.94 23.31 14.55
C ASN A 199 1.22 23.78 13.28
N GLN A 200 -0.09 23.97 13.33
CA GLN A 200 -1.02 24.12 12.19
C GLN A 200 -0.75 25.25 11.20
N ASP A 201 0.18 26.16 11.49
CA ASP A 201 0.52 27.32 10.64
C ASP A 201 1.82 27.13 9.86
N SER A 202 2.28 25.92 9.70
CA SER A 202 3.59 25.61 9.12
C SER A 202 3.65 25.68 7.59
N LEU A 203 2.52 25.73 6.88
CA LEU A 203 2.53 26.12 5.47
C LEU A 203 2.46 27.65 5.39
N GLU A 204 3.51 28.25 4.84
CA GLU A 204 3.53 29.69 4.63
C GLU A 204 2.37 30.14 3.72
N PRO A 205 1.68 31.23 4.06
CA PRO A 205 0.63 31.77 3.19
C PRO A 205 1.21 32.04 1.79
N GLY A 206 0.60 31.45 0.77
CA GLY A 206 1.04 31.60 -0.61
C GLY A 206 2.09 30.58 -1.10
N ALA A 207 2.48 29.61 -0.27
CA ALA A 207 3.30 28.49 -0.74
C ALA A 207 2.58 27.74 -1.88
N ARG A 208 3.28 27.51 -2.99
CA ARG A 208 2.75 26.81 -4.17
C ARG A 208 3.55 25.56 -4.42
N PHE A 209 2.86 24.49 -4.78
CA PHE A 209 3.45 23.22 -5.16
C PHE A 209 2.92 22.80 -6.53
N ASP A 210 3.76 22.18 -7.33
CA ASP A 210 3.35 21.60 -8.61
C ASP A 210 2.47 20.36 -8.41
N PHE A 211 2.67 19.66 -7.28
CA PHE A 211 1.92 18.47 -6.93
C PHE A 211 1.78 18.30 -5.41
N VAL A 212 0.60 17.84 -4.99
CA VAL A 212 0.33 17.49 -3.59
C VAL A 212 -0.05 16.01 -3.51
N PHE A 213 0.75 15.25 -2.76
CA PHE A 213 0.51 13.86 -2.45
C PHE A 213 -0.06 13.74 -1.04
N ASP A 214 -1.38 13.53 -0.91
CA ASP A 214 -2.03 13.31 0.37
C ASP A 214 -2.19 11.82 0.66
N ALA A 215 -1.28 11.24 1.44
CA ALA A 215 -1.29 9.83 1.83
C ALA A 215 -2.31 9.49 2.94
N VAL A 216 -2.97 10.49 3.54
CA VAL A 216 -3.85 10.28 4.72
C VAL A 216 -5.30 10.67 4.45
N GLY A 217 -5.59 11.42 3.40
CA GLY A 217 -6.93 11.92 3.09
C GLY A 217 -7.46 12.93 4.13
N ARG A 218 -6.58 13.56 4.88
CA ARG A 218 -6.93 14.53 5.95
C ARG A 218 -6.53 15.96 5.64
N ALA A 219 -5.81 16.17 4.57
CA ALA A 219 -5.48 17.51 4.12
C ALA A 219 -6.77 18.28 3.82
N LYS A 220 -6.98 19.41 4.50
CA LYS A 220 -8.15 20.25 4.24
C LYS A 220 -8.02 20.80 2.81
N THR A 221 -8.85 20.29 1.91
CA THR A 221 -8.84 20.67 0.48
C THR A 221 -9.01 22.17 0.25
N SER A 222 -9.60 22.92 1.17
CA SER A 222 -9.67 24.38 1.13
C SER A 222 -8.29 25.03 1.26
N LYS A 223 -7.43 24.48 2.12
CA LYS A 223 -6.03 24.96 2.26
C LYS A 223 -5.12 24.51 1.11
N LEU A 224 -5.48 23.46 0.39
CA LEU A 224 -4.72 22.90 -0.74
C LEU A 224 -5.12 23.50 -2.08
N LYS A 225 -6.31 24.12 -2.19
CA LYS A 225 -6.76 24.80 -3.42
C LYS A 225 -6.16 26.19 -3.58
N GLU A 226 -5.59 26.74 -2.53
CA GLU A 226 -4.89 28.02 -2.55
C GLU A 226 -3.40 27.85 -2.86
N VAL A 227 -2.97 26.63 -3.13
CA VAL A 227 -1.57 26.23 -3.39
C VAL A 227 -1.36 26.00 -4.89
#